data_688bfc51cccbafb8825a66777c55c186
#
_entry.id   688bfc51cccbafb8825a66777c55c186
#
_cell.length_a   1.000
_cell.length_b   1.000
_cell.length_c   1.000
_cell.angle_alpha   90.00
_cell.angle_beta   90.00
_cell.angle_gamma   90.00
#
_symmetry.space_group_name_H-M   'P 1'
#
loop_
_entity.id
_entity.type
_entity.pdbx_description
1 polymer ?
#
loop_
_entity_poly.entity_id
_entity_poly.type
_entity_poly.pdbx_seq_one_letter_code
_entity_poly.pdbx_strand_id
1 'polypeptide(L)'
;MDRTEIAATNASMTARVLQMPPAPVPDGGYALRVLRTIGRRSGEPRDTPIGVVGHDGATYLVSPTGGRDWVRNLRATPECAIRSAAGDEPHRAVEPDRAEAAAAVVGYLRALDVPWALAAFPVPADATEEQVAEHLDAIAVFRLDPA
;
A
#
# COMPACT_ATOMS: atom_id res chain seq x y z
N MET A 1 -13.54 11.07 -11.92
CA MET A 1 -14.22 9.98 -11.18
C MET A 1 -14.65 10.52 -9.82
N ASP A 2 -15.92 10.45 -9.49
CA ASP A 2 -16.42 10.93 -8.20
C ASP A 2 -16.23 9.87 -7.09
N ARG A 3 -16.58 10.24 -5.85
CA ARG A 3 -16.40 9.33 -4.70
C ARG A 3 -17.23 8.07 -4.80
N THR A 4 -18.44 8.15 -5.39
CA THR A 4 -19.33 7.01 -5.58
C THR A 4 -18.73 6.04 -6.60
N GLU A 5 -18.18 6.54 -7.69
CA GLU A 5 -17.52 5.72 -8.71
C GLU A 5 -16.24 5.09 -8.19
N ILE A 6 -15.45 5.82 -7.39
CA ILE A 6 -14.24 5.29 -6.75
C ILE A 6 -14.62 4.17 -5.78
N ALA A 7 -15.64 4.36 -4.96
CA ALA A 7 -16.10 3.34 -4.01
C ALA A 7 -16.61 2.08 -4.73
N ALA A 8 -17.36 2.24 -5.82
CA ALA A 8 -17.85 1.11 -6.61
C ALA A 8 -16.70 0.35 -7.28
N THR A 9 -15.72 1.06 -7.83
CA THR A 9 -14.53 0.47 -8.44
C THR A 9 -13.71 -0.31 -7.41
N ASN A 10 -13.50 0.27 -6.23
CA ASN A 10 -12.79 -0.39 -5.14
C ASN A 10 -13.53 -1.63 -4.65
N ALA A 11 -14.84 -1.59 -4.50
CA ALA A 11 -15.64 -2.75 -4.08
C ALA A 11 -15.55 -3.89 -5.10
N SER A 12 -15.61 -3.58 -6.39
CA SER A 12 -15.49 -4.56 -7.47
C SER A 12 -14.10 -5.19 -7.50
N MET A 13 -13.06 -4.40 -7.37
CA MET A 13 -11.67 -4.88 -7.34
C MET A 13 -11.39 -5.70 -6.09
N THR A 14 -11.91 -5.27 -4.93
CA THR A 14 -11.80 -5.99 -3.67
C THR A 14 -12.39 -7.39 -3.80
N ALA A 15 -13.61 -7.50 -4.34
CA ALA A 15 -14.26 -8.79 -4.55
C ALA A 15 -13.44 -9.69 -5.46
N ARG A 16 -12.86 -9.12 -6.51
CA ARG A 16 -12.04 -9.86 -7.47
C ARG A 16 -10.76 -10.39 -6.83
N VAL A 17 -10.05 -9.55 -6.08
CA VAL A 17 -8.81 -9.94 -5.40
C VAL A 17 -9.06 -11.05 -4.38
N LEU A 18 -10.17 -10.97 -3.63
CA LEU A 18 -10.53 -11.98 -2.63
C LEU A 18 -10.94 -13.33 -3.24
N GLN A 19 -11.22 -13.38 -4.55
CA GLN A 19 -11.54 -14.62 -5.27
C GLN A 19 -10.33 -15.21 -5.99
N MET A 20 -9.24 -14.47 -6.12
CA MET A 20 -8.04 -14.94 -6.81
C MET A 20 -7.19 -15.79 -5.87
N PRO A 21 -6.58 -16.90 -6.37
CA PRO A 21 -5.57 -17.60 -5.59
C PRO A 21 -4.43 -16.62 -5.25
N PRO A 22 -4.05 -16.46 -3.98
CA PRO A 22 -3.00 -15.52 -3.62
C PRO A 22 -1.63 -16.03 -4.04
N ALA A 23 -0.91 -15.27 -4.87
CA ALA A 23 0.50 -15.50 -5.10
C ALA A 23 1.30 -14.99 -3.90
N PRO A 24 2.45 -15.61 -3.56
CA PRO A 24 3.34 -15.07 -2.54
C PRO A 24 3.80 -13.65 -2.92
N VAL A 25 4.05 -12.80 -1.92
CA VAL A 25 4.64 -11.48 -2.17
C VAL A 25 6.12 -11.69 -2.47
N PRO A 26 6.57 -11.41 -3.70
CA PRO A 26 7.98 -11.64 -4.04
C PRO A 26 8.87 -10.56 -3.44
N ASP A 27 10.09 -10.94 -3.05
CA ASP A 27 11.09 -9.95 -2.69
C ASP A 27 11.50 -9.17 -3.94
N GLY A 28 11.51 -7.85 -3.87
CA GLY A 28 11.76 -7.01 -5.06
C GLY A 28 10.57 -6.87 -6.00
N GLY A 29 9.37 -7.24 -5.57
CA GLY A 29 8.16 -7.14 -6.36
C GLY A 29 6.94 -6.80 -5.51
N TYR A 30 5.75 -7.08 -6.03
CA TYR A 30 4.51 -6.88 -5.27
C TYR A 30 3.46 -7.94 -5.62
N ALA A 31 2.48 -8.09 -4.73
CA ALA A 31 1.32 -8.96 -4.97
C ALA A 31 0.04 -8.22 -4.57
N LEU A 32 -1.06 -8.51 -5.28
CA LEU A 32 -2.36 -7.91 -5.00
C LEU A 32 -2.97 -8.53 -3.74
N ARG A 33 -3.48 -7.68 -2.87
CA ARG A 33 -4.15 -8.02 -1.62
C ARG A 33 -5.27 -7.03 -1.37
N VAL A 34 -6.00 -7.24 -0.28
CA VAL A 34 -6.97 -6.27 0.23
C VAL A 34 -6.48 -5.81 1.60
N LEU A 35 -6.30 -4.51 1.75
CA LEU A 35 -5.97 -3.89 3.03
C LEU A 35 -7.28 -3.55 3.75
N ARG A 36 -7.44 -4.06 4.97
CA ARG A 36 -8.53 -3.67 5.84
C ARG A 36 -8.01 -2.76 6.94
N THR A 37 -8.50 -1.53 6.96
CA THR A 37 -8.20 -0.53 7.98
C THR A 37 -9.44 -0.26 8.83
N ILE A 38 -9.24 0.45 9.94
CA ILE A 38 -10.35 0.96 10.77
C ILE A 38 -10.61 2.40 10.34
N GLY A 39 -11.83 2.69 9.93
CA GLY A 39 -12.22 4.03 9.52
C GLY A 39 -12.02 5.01 10.68
N ARG A 40 -11.22 6.06 10.45
CA ARG A 40 -10.82 7.02 11.50
C ARG A 40 -11.99 7.84 12.07
N ARG A 41 -13.10 7.88 11.36
CA ARG A 41 -14.31 8.61 11.79
C ARG A 41 -15.41 7.68 12.25
N SER A 42 -15.63 6.58 11.54
CA SER A 42 -16.73 5.65 11.79
C SER A 42 -16.38 4.53 12.77
N GLY A 43 -15.09 4.17 12.89
CA GLY A 43 -14.67 2.96 13.60
C GLY A 43 -15.00 1.67 12.87
N GLU A 44 -15.56 1.77 11.67
CA GLU A 44 -15.96 0.61 10.87
C GLU A 44 -14.80 0.13 9.98
N PRO A 45 -14.76 -1.18 9.65
CA PRO A 45 -13.74 -1.68 8.74
C PRO A 45 -13.91 -1.09 7.33
N ARG A 46 -12.76 -0.77 6.71
CA ARG A 46 -12.69 -0.24 5.35
C ARG A 46 -11.70 -1.07 4.54
N ASP A 47 -12.17 -1.62 3.43
CA ASP A 47 -11.36 -2.45 2.54
C ASP A 47 -10.89 -1.67 1.32
N THR A 48 -9.63 -1.84 0.97
CA THR A 48 -9.01 -1.19 -0.19
C THR A 48 -8.15 -2.22 -0.91
N PRO A 49 -8.33 -2.43 -2.24
CA PRO A 49 -7.43 -3.26 -3.01
C PRO A 49 -6.08 -2.57 -3.14
N ILE A 50 -4.99 -3.30 -2.95
CA ILE A 50 -3.66 -2.72 -2.85
C ILE A 50 -2.59 -3.71 -3.29
N GLY A 51 -1.45 -3.18 -3.77
CA GLY A 51 -0.25 -3.97 -3.96
C GLY A 51 0.59 -3.96 -2.68
N VAL A 52 0.89 -5.13 -2.14
CA VAL A 52 1.84 -5.27 -1.02
C VAL A 52 3.22 -5.50 -1.61
N VAL A 53 4.17 -4.67 -1.20
CA VAL A 53 5.54 -4.66 -1.74
C VAL A 53 6.44 -5.51 -0.86
N GLY A 54 7.24 -6.39 -1.48
CA GLY A 54 8.29 -7.12 -0.79
C GLY A 54 9.64 -6.45 -1.04
N HIS A 55 10.40 -6.19 0.03
CA HIS A 55 11.72 -5.60 -0.05
C HIS A 55 12.55 -6.04 1.15
N ASP A 56 13.70 -6.63 0.87
CA ASP A 56 14.69 -7.02 1.89
C ASP A 56 14.09 -7.83 3.05
N GLY A 57 13.24 -8.80 2.70
CA GLY A 57 12.61 -9.71 3.66
C GLY A 57 11.43 -9.14 4.43
N ALA A 58 11.05 -7.89 4.20
CA ALA A 58 9.90 -7.24 4.82
C ALA A 58 8.83 -6.90 3.78
N THR A 59 7.63 -6.55 4.24
CA THR A 59 6.53 -6.14 3.37
C THR A 59 6.09 -4.72 3.70
N TYR A 60 5.69 -3.99 2.65
CA TYR A 60 5.40 -2.56 2.75
C TYR A 60 4.13 -2.20 1.98
N LEU A 61 3.51 -1.11 2.42
CA LEU A 61 2.47 -0.41 1.68
C LEU A 61 3.03 0.94 1.26
N VAL A 62 2.84 1.31 -0.01
CA VAL A 62 3.36 2.57 -0.55
C VAL A 62 2.22 3.33 -1.21
N SER A 63 2.09 4.62 -0.89
CA SER A 63 1.14 5.52 -1.52
C SER A 63 1.87 6.73 -2.09
N PRO A 64 1.55 7.16 -3.33
CA PRO A 64 2.15 8.37 -3.91
C PRO A 64 1.77 9.64 -3.16
N THR A 65 0.75 9.60 -2.31
CA THR A 65 0.28 10.75 -1.53
C THR A 65 -0.22 10.31 -0.16
N GLY A 66 -0.06 11.17 0.83
CA GLY A 66 -0.63 10.97 2.16
C GLY A 66 -2.12 11.29 2.26
N GLY A 67 -2.75 11.73 1.17
CA GLY A 67 -4.16 12.13 1.17
C GLY A 67 -5.16 11.00 1.02
N ARG A 68 -4.74 9.79 0.72
CA ARG A 68 -5.63 8.64 0.58
C ARG A 68 -6.23 8.24 1.92
N ASP A 69 -7.49 7.80 1.89
CA ASP A 69 -8.20 7.43 3.12
C ASP A 69 -7.49 6.32 3.90
N TRP A 70 -6.99 5.29 3.24
CA TRP A 70 -6.32 4.21 3.94
C TRP A 70 -5.04 4.66 4.65
N VAL A 71 -4.31 5.64 4.08
CA VAL A 71 -3.13 6.22 4.72
C VAL A 71 -3.51 6.94 6.01
N ARG A 72 -4.55 7.78 5.93
CA ARG A 72 -5.06 8.52 7.09
C ARG A 72 -5.60 7.58 8.16
N ASN A 73 -6.29 6.52 7.74
CA ASN A 73 -6.82 5.51 8.66
C ASN A 73 -5.68 4.81 9.41
N LEU A 74 -4.61 4.41 8.71
CA LEU A 74 -3.46 3.76 9.34
C LEU A 74 -2.71 4.69 10.30
N ARG A 75 -2.63 5.97 9.98
CA ARG A 75 -2.00 6.95 10.87
C ARG A 75 -2.80 7.17 12.14
N ALA A 76 -4.13 7.07 12.06
CA ALA A 76 -5.00 7.15 13.23
C ALA A 76 -5.02 5.86 14.03
N THR A 77 -5.08 4.71 13.35
CA THR A 77 -5.13 3.37 13.95
C THR A 77 -4.24 2.43 13.14
N PRO A 78 -3.03 2.12 13.63
CA PRO A 78 -2.06 1.32 12.86
C PRO A 78 -2.38 -0.17 12.78
N GLU A 79 -3.29 -0.69 13.59
CA GLU A 79 -3.75 -2.06 13.48
C GLU A 79 -4.57 -2.24 12.20
N CYS A 80 -4.24 -3.28 11.44
CA CYS A 80 -4.87 -3.55 10.14
C CYS A 80 -4.84 -5.05 9.85
N ALA A 81 -5.47 -5.44 8.75
CA ALA A 81 -5.39 -6.80 8.25
C ALA A 81 -5.08 -6.79 6.75
N ILE A 82 -4.29 -7.74 6.32
CA ILE A 82 -4.03 -8.02 4.90
C ILE A 82 -4.86 -9.23 4.52
N ARG A 83 -5.79 -9.05 3.59
CA ARG A 83 -6.79 -10.04 3.21
C ARG A 83 -6.50 -10.63 1.84
N SER A 84 -6.75 -11.93 1.71
CA SER A 84 -6.68 -12.66 0.45
C SER A 84 -7.67 -13.81 0.48
N ALA A 85 -7.75 -14.58 -0.61
CA ALA A 85 -8.57 -15.80 -0.63
C ALA A 85 -8.11 -16.85 0.39
N ALA A 86 -6.85 -16.75 0.87
CA ALA A 86 -6.32 -17.65 1.90
C ALA A 86 -6.71 -17.25 3.34
N GLY A 87 -7.30 -16.08 3.52
CA GLY A 87 -7.72 -15.59 4.83
C GLY A 87 -7.19 -14.20 5.15
N ASP A 88 -7.41 -13.76 6.37
CA ASP A 88 -7.04 -12.44 6.87
C ASP A 88 -5.84 -12.57 7.81
N GLU A 89 -4.79 -11.79 7.55
CA GLU A 89 -3.58 -11.76 8.38
C GLU A 89 -3.51 -10.44 9.13
N PRO A 90 -3.51 -10.45 10.48
CA PRO A 90 -3.40 -9.21 11.25
C PRO A 90 -1.97 -8.67 11.21
N HIS A 91 -1.86 -7.36 11.08
CA HIS A 91 -0.59 -6.64 11.05
C HIS A 91 -0.68 -5.34 11.84
N ARG A 92 0.49 -4.79 12.17
CA ARG A 92 0.63 -3.43 12.65
C ARG A 92 1.45 -2.64 11.63
N ALA A 93 0.89 -1.55 11.13
CA ALA A 93 1.57 -0.67 10.19
C ALA A 93 2.50 0.29 10.94
N VAL A 94 3.74 0.36 10.50
CA VAL A 94 4.76 1.23 11.09
C VAL A 94 5.36 2.10 10.00
N GLU A 95 5.41 3.41 10.20
CA GLU A 95 6.13 4.29 9.28
C GLU A 95 7.63 4.12 9.55
N PRO A 96 8.40 3.56 8.58
CA PRO A 96 9.81 3.28 8.80
C PRO A 96 10.64 4.58 8.75
N ASP A 97 11.92 4.48 9.10
CA ASP A 97 12.82 5.63 8.98
C ASP A 97 13.00 6.02 7.50
N ARG A 98 13.63 7.18 7.30
CA ARG A 98 13.77 7.78 5.97
C ARG A 98 14.52 6.88 4.98
N ALA A 99 15.60 6.24 5.42
CA ALA A 99 16.42 5.39 4.57
C ALA A 99 15.66 4.12 4.17
N GLU A 100 15.01 3.48 5.10
CA GLU A 100 14.20 2.29 4.85
C GLU A 100 13.02 2.61 3.93
N ALA A 101 12.32 3.72 4.18
CA ALA A 101 11.20 4.16 3.37
C ALA A 101 11.64 4.43 1.92
N ALA A 102 12.74 5.13 1.73
CA ALA A 102 13.25 5.45 0.38
C ALA A 102 13.61 4.18 -0.39
N ALA A 103 14.27 3.23 0.25
CA ALA A 103 14.63 1.95 -0.37
C ALA A 103 13.40 1.14 -0.79
N ALA A 104 12.37 1.10 0.05
CA ALA A 104 11.13 0.40 -0.27
C ALA A 104 10.40 1.03 -1.47
N VAL A 105 10.35 2.35 -1.54
CA VAL A 105 9.73 3.07 -2.66
C VAL A 105 10.50 2.81 -3.96
N VAL A 106 11.81 2.88 -3.94
CA VAL A 106 12.63 2.58 -5.13
C VAL A 106 12.35 1.16 -5.63
N GLY A 107 12.32 0.18 -4.73
CA GLY A 107 12.00 -1.19 -5.09
C GLY A 107 10.61 -1.32 -5.71
N TYR A 108 9.63 -0.64 -5.16
CA TYR A 108 8.27 -0.64 -5.69
C TYR A 108 8.19 -0.01 -7.08
N LEU A 109 8.80 1.16 -7.26
CA LEU A 109 8.78 1.86 -8.55
C LEU A 109 9.41 1.02 -9.67
N ARG A 110 10.45 0.26 -9.36
CA ARG A 110 11.10 -0.62 -10.33
C ARG A 110 10.30 -1.86 -10.67
N ALA A 111 9.52 -2.36 -9.73
CA ALA A 111 8.66 -3.52 -9.92
C ALA A 111 7.35 -3.15 -10.63
N LEU A 112 6.89 -1.91 -10.49
CA LEU A 112 5.61 -1.45 -10.99
C LEU A 112 5.71 -1.16 -12.49
N ASP A 113 4.89 -1.84 -13.30
CA ASP A 113 4.86 -1.69 -14.76
C ASP A 113 3.55 -1.07 -15.27
N VAL A 114 2.83 -0.37 -14.40
CA VAL A 114 1.54 0.26 -14.71
C VAL A 114 1.75 1.77 -14.88
N PRO A 115 1.72 2.29 -16.13
CA PRO A 115 2.09 3.70 -16.39
C PRO A 115 1.26 4.73 -15.62
N TRP A 116 -0.05 4.54 -15.50
CA TRP A 116 -0.89 5.50 -14.78
C TRP A 116 -0.60 5.50 -13.27
N ALA A 117 -0.20 4.37 -12.72
CA ALA A 117 0.18 4.28 -11.31
C ALA A 117 1.53 4.93 -11.05
N LEU A 118 2.50 4.74 -11.97
CA LEU A 118 3.79 5.40 -11.90
C LEU A 118 3.66 6.93 -12.01
N ALA A 119 2.76 7.39 -12.87
CA ALA A 119 2.53 8.83 -13.07
C ALA A 119 1.95 9.54 -11.84
N ALA A 120 1.39 8.80 -10.89
CA ALA A 120 0.86 9.38 -9.65
C ALA A 120 1.98 9.79 -8.66
N PHE A 121 3.20 9.28 -8.84
CA PHE A 121 4.32 9.60 -7.95
C PHE A 121 4.99 10.91 -8.35
N PRO A 122 5.51 11.70 -7.36
CA PRO A 122 6.21 12.95 -7.64
C PRO A 122 7.65 12.76 -8.12
N VAL A 123 8.05 11.51 -8.35
CA VAL A 123 9.40 11.13 -8.81
C VAL A 123 9.28 10.20 -10.02
N PRO A 124 10.31 10.13 -10.89
CA PRO A 124 10.28 9.21 -12.02
C PRO A 124 10.44 7.75 -11.59
N ALA A 125 10.08 6.82 -12.48
CA ALA A 125 10.15 5.38 -12.21
C ALA A 125 11.58 4.89 -11.92
N ASP A 126 12.59 5.58 -12.42
CA ASP A 126 14.01 5.27 -12.22
C ASP A 126 14.65 6.14 -11.13
N ALA A 127 13.84 6.76 -10.27
CA ALA A 127 14.33 7.62 -9.19
C ALA A 127 15.31 6.87 -8.27
N THR A 128 16.32 7.62 -7.80
CA THR A 128 17.26 7.12 -6.79
C THR A 128 16.65 7.24 -5.40
N GLU A 129 17.25 6.56 -4.41
CA GLU A 129 16.83 6.71 -3.02
C GLU A 129 16.92 8.15 -2.53
N GLU A 130 17.92 8.91 -2.98
CA GLU A 130 18.07 10.32 -2.64
C GLU A 130 16.92 11.17 -3.18
N GLN A 131 16.51 10.93 -4.42
CA GLN A 131 15.37 11.63 -5.02
C GLN A 131 14.07 11.29 -4.31
N VAL A 132 13.84 10.02 -3.98
CA VAL A 132 12.67 9.59 -3.21
C VAL A 132 12.68 10.24 -1.83
N ALA A 133 13.83 10.28 -1.16
CA ALA A 133 13.95 10.84 0.18
C ALA A 133 13.53 12.32 0.24
N GLU A 134 13.76 13.08 -0.84
CA GLU A 134 13.32 14.48 -0.94
C GLU A 134 11.79 14.63 -0.98
N HIS A 135 11.05 13.56 -1.25
CA HIS A 135 9.59 13.57 -1.41
C HIS A 135 8.86 12.72 -0.38
N LEU A 136 9.51 12.29 0.70
CA LEU A 136 8.87 11.47 1.73
C LEU A 136 7.88 12.23 2.62
N ASP A 137 7.79 13.53 2.49
CA ASP A 137 6.71 14.33 3.07
C ASP A 137 5.38 14.13 2.29
N ALA A 138 5.48 13.78 1.00
CA ALA A 138 4.34 13.51 0.14
C ALA A 138 4.05 12.02 -0.01
N ILE A 139 5.08 11.20 -0.22
CA ILE A 139 4.95 9.74 -0.40
C ILE A 139 4.81 9.09 0.98
N ALA A 140 3.75 8.30 1.15
CA ALA A 140 3.52 7.57 2.40
C ALA A 140 4.02 6.14 2.29
N VAL A 141 4.72 5.65 3.31
CA VAL A 141 5.26 4.29 3.37
C VAL A 141 4.97 3.69 4.74
N PHE A 142 4.47 2.46 4.75
CA PHE A 142 4.26 1.69 5.98
C PHE A 142 4.92 0.33 5.84
N ARG A 143 5.69 -0.07 6.85
CA ARG A 143 6.12 -1.46 6.99
C ARG A 143 5.03 -2.24 7.70
N LEU A 144 4.73 -3.44 7.23
CA LEU A 144 3.74 -4.32 7.86
C LEU A 144 4.46 -5.26 8.82
N ASP A 145 4.35 -4.98 10.11
CA ASP A 145 4.91 -5.85 11.14
C ASP A 145 3.85 -6.85 11.60
N PRO A 146 4.25 -8.06 12.06
CA PRO A 146 3.29 -8.99 12.65
C PRO A 146 2.58 -8.37 13.84
N ALA A 147 1.28 -8.64 13.95
CA ALA A 147 0.49 -8.14 15.07
C ALA A 147 0.76 -8.94 16.35
#